data_741d21af6a2bc348ed56b6507bcd71a4
#
_entry.id   741d21af6a2bc348ed56b6507bcd71a4
#
_cell.length_a   1.000
_cell.length_b   1.000
_cell.length_c   1.000
_cell.angle_alpha   90.00
_cell.angle_beta   90.00
_cell.angle_gamma   90.00
#
_symmetry.space_group_name_H-M   'P 1'
#
loop_
_entity.id
_entity.type
_entity.pdbx_description
1 polymer ?
#
loop_
_entity_poly.entity_id
_entity_poly.type
_entity_poly.pdbx_seq_one_letter_code
_entity_poly.pdbx_strand_id
1 'polypeptide(L)'
;MKRIVFVLITVATAAAVVVSSRTSIGADAETAPQSAKAVRGASAWVPIKDEPAPKLFVDPPLAYGLSIGVVEIQYRTENLRIVAVSGEAATKVTPRVGHLHVTVDDLPWWWVDASDSNTINIGGLPVGEHKVRIDLVDATHHIFPGQTKTVTFTLPVALRHE
;
A
#
# COMPACT_ATOMS: atom_id res chain seq x y z
N MET A 1 102.41 -3.49 -1.02
CA MET A 1 101.07 -3.37 -1.46
C MET A 1 100.17 -4.20 -0.54
N LYS A 2 99.49 -3.56 0.39
CA LYS A 2 98.62 -4.24 1.36
C LYS A 2 97.16 -4.13 0.88
N ARG A 3 96.50 -5.25 0.60
CA ARG A 3 95.11 -5.33 0.23
C ARG A 3 94.29 -5.40 1.54
N ILE A 4 93.40 -4.41 1.73
CA ILE A 4 92.43 -4.38 2.81
C ILE A 4 91.19 -5.04 2.30
N VAL A 5 90.75 -6.13 2.95
CA VAL A 5 89.48 -6.80 2.66
C VAL A 5 88.41 -6.25 3.63
N PHE A 6 87.41 -5.60 3.11
CA PHE A 6 86.23 -5.20 3.87
C PHE A 6 85.26 -6.36 3.94
N VAL A 7 84.94 -6.82 5.12
CA VAL A 7 83.88 -7.77 5.40
C VAL A 7 82.64 -6.98 5.72
N LEU A 8 81.62 -7.08 4.85
CA LEU A 8 80.30 -6.50 5.11
C LEU A 8 79.46 -7.52 5.94
N ILE A 9 79.13 -7.13 7.15
CA ILE A 9 78.23 -7.86 8.02
C ILE A 9 76.83 -7.31 7.76
N THR A 10 75.98 -8.09 7.09
CA THR A 10 74.52 -7.80 6.93
C THR A 10 73.80 -8.28 8.17
N VAL A 11 73.25 -7.35 8.93
CA VAL A 11 72.34 -7.63 10.03
C VAL A 11 70.95 -7.74 9.46
N ALA A 12 70.35 -8.94 9.45
CA ALA A 12 68.97 -9.17 9.10
C ALA A 12 68.06 -8.93 10.31
N THR A 13 67.35 -7.84 10.31
CA THR A 13 66.26 -7.58 11.27
C THR A 13 65.04 -8.28 10.88
N ALA A 14 64.65 -9.34 11.58
CA ALA A 14 63.34 -10.02 11.44
C ALA A 14 62.28 -9.15 12.11
N ALA A 15 61.41 -8.55 11.32
CA ALA A 15 60.20 -7.89 11.81
C ALA A 15 59.13 -8.94 12.07
N ALA A 16 58.82 -9.19 13.33
CA ALA A 16 57.67 -10.03 13.70
C ALA A 16 56.38 -9.25 13.46
N VAL A 17 55.62 -9.66 12.45
CA VAL A 17 54.25 -9.16 12.23
C VAL A 17 53.34 -9.86 13.21
N VAL A 18 52.91 -9.16 14.26
CA VAL A 18 51.83 -9.61 15.15
C VAL A 18 50.50 -9.41 14.42
N VAL A 19 49.96 -10.46 13.86
CA VAL A 19 48.60 -10.46 13.34
C VAL A 19 47.65 -10.56 14.54
N SER A 20 47.14 -9.41 15.00
CA SER A 20 46.04 -9.37 15.97
C SER A 20 44.78 -9.79 15.27
N SER A 21 44.36 -11.05 15.45
CA SER A 21 43.04 -11.53 15.10
C SER A 21 42.02 -10.81 15.98
N ARG A 22 41.42 -9.74 15.46
CA ARG A 22 40.20 -9.18 16.05
C ARG A 22 39.08 -10.15 15.80
N THR A 23 38.75 -10.96 16.79
CA THR A 23 37.48 -11.66 16.85
C THR A 23 36.40 -10.58 16.96
N SER A 24 35.78 -10.23 15.82
CA SER A 24 34.55 -9.47 15.83
C SER A 24 33.49 -10.36 16.45
N ILE A 25 33.20 -10.13 17.73
CA ILE A 25 31.95 -10.59 18.34
C ILE A 25 30.87 -9.89 17.51
N GLY A 26 30.22 -10.65 16.64
CA GLY A 26 29.04 -10.18 15.94
C GLY A 26 28.06 -9.78 17.03
N ALA A 27 27.86 -8.46 17.20
CA ALA A 27 26.67 -7.99 17.88
C ALA A 27 25.51 -8.57 17.08
N ASP A 28 24.74 -9.47 17.69
CA ASP A 28 23.46 -9.89 17.17
C ASP A 28 22.69 -8.60 16.91
N ALA A 29 22.57 -8.24 15.63
CA ALA A 29 21.75 -7.11 15.23
C ALA A 29 20.33 -7.50 15.65
N GLU A 30 19.90 -6.99 16.80
CA GLU A 30 18.53 -7.12 17.27
C GLU A 30 17.64 -6.68 16.12
N THR A 31 17.03 -7.66 15.47
CA THR A 31 16.17 -7.42 14.31
C THR A 31 15.01 -6.57 14.79
N ALA A 32 14.97 -5.31 14.38
CA ALA A 32 13.87 -4.41 14.74
C ALA A 32 12.52 -5.10 14.46
N PRO A 33 11.54 -4.95 15.36
CA PRO A 33 10.25 -5.62 15.19
C PRO A 33 9.64 -5.28 13.83
N GLN A 34 9.41 -6.30 13.01
CA GLN A 34 8.83 -6.14 11.69
C GLN A 34 7.34 -5.82 11.81
N SER A 35 6.86 -4.87 11.00
CA SER A 35 5.42 -4.62 10.90
C SER A 35 4.71 -5.85 10.34
N ALA A 36 3.41 -6.02 10.66
CA ALA A 36 2.58 -7.09 10.09
C ALA A 36 2.58 -7.05 8.54
N LYS A 37 2.72 -5.88 7.95
CA LYS A 37 2.84 -5.68 6.51
C LYS A 37 4.17 -6.20 5.97
N ALA A 38 5.27 -5.99 6.70
CA ALA A 38 6.59 -6.50 6.33
C ALA A 38 6.67 -8.02 6.43
N VAL A 39 6.03 -8.62 7.44
CA VAL A 39 5.98 -10.07 7.63
C VAL A 39 5.19 -10.78 6.53
N ARG A 40 4.11 -10.17 6.02
CA ARG A 40 3.35 -10.75 4.90
C ARG A 40 4.14 -10.78 3.58
N GLY A 41 5.21 -10.01 3.47
CA GLY A 41 5.94 -9.81 2.24
C GLY A 41 5.13 -8.99 1.22
N ALA A 42 5.81 -8.23 0.38
CA ALA A 42 5.18 -7.67 -0.81
C ALA A 42 4.93 -8.80 -1.80
N SER A 43 3.68 -9.02 -2.22
CA SER A 43 3.42 -9.86 -3.39
C SER A 43 4.21 -9.30 -4.56
N ALA A 44 5.06 -10.10 -5.16
CA ALA A 44 5.83 -9.69 -6.32
C ALA A 44 4.86 -9.23 -7.43
N TRP A 45 5.09 -8.04 -7.97
CA TRP A 45 4.38 -7.56 -9.14
C TRP A 45 5.01 -8.21 -10.38
N VAL A 46 4.22 -8.91 -11.15
CA VAL A 46 4.69 -9.54 -12.40
C VAL A 46 3.83 -9.02 -13.56
N PRO A 47 4.29 -9.13 -14.83
CA PRO A 47 3.47 -8.74 -15.97
C PRO A 47 2.12 -9.47 -15.97
N ILE A 48 1.05 -8.73 -16.26
CA ILE A 48 -0.32 -9.29 -16.29
C ILE A 48 -0.45 -10.32 -17.40
N LYS A 49 -1.12 -11.43 -17.10
CA LYS A 49 -1.51 -12.47 -18.04
C LYS A 49 -2.93 -12.90 -17.67
N ASP A 50 -3.76 -13.10 -18.66
CA ASP A 50 -5.08 -13.77 -18.60
C ASP A 50 -5.86 -13.69 -17.27
N GLU A 51 -5.82 -12.56 -16.60
CA GLU A 51 -6.59 -12.35 -15.39
C GLU A 51 -8.08 -12.16 -15.73
N PRO A 52 -8.98 -12.75 -14.95
CA PRO A 52 -10.41 -12.47 -15.06
C PRO A 52 -10.71 -10.98 -14.93
N ALA A 53 -11.84 -10.55 -15.49
CA ALA A 53 -12.28 -9.16 -15.35
C ALA A 53 -12.47 -8.78 -13.87
N PRO A 54 -12.10 -7.56 -13.47
CA PRO A 54 -12.32 -7.10 -12.10
C PRO A 54 -13.81 -6.92 -11.81
N LYS A 55 -14.21 -7.09 -10.56
CA LYS A 55 -15.59 -6.90 -10.12
C LYS A 55 -15.62 -6.06 -8.85
N LEU A 56 -16.62 -5.19 -8.79
CA LEU A 56 -16.96 -4.38 -7.63
C LEU A 56 -18.31 -4.84 -7.06
N PHE A 57 -18.36 -5.10 -5.77
CA PHE A 57 -19.56 -5.35 -4.99
C PHE A 57 -19.67 -4.26 -3.94
N VAL A 58 -20.87 -3.73 -3.78
CA VAL A 58 -21.16 -2.66 -2.83
C VAL A 58 -22.46 -2.99 -2.12
N ASP A 59 -22.41 -2.94 -0.80
CA ASP A 59 -23.59 -3.17 0.05
C ASP A 59 -24.32 -1.84 0.33
N PRO A 60 -25.60 -1.89 0.70
CA PRO A 60 -26.30 -0.72 1.23
C PRO A 60 -25.57 -0.14 2.44
N PRO A 61 -25.69 1.19 2.70
CA PRO A 61 -25.12 1.79 3.89
C PRO A 61 -25.60 1.13 5.18
N LEU A 62 -24.71 1.04 6.17
CA LEU A 62 -25.05 0.45 7.47
C LEU A 62 -26.12 1.29 8.20
N ALA A 63 -27.21 0.66 8.60
CA ALA A 63 -28.35 1.33 9.22
C ALA A 63 -27.96 2.07 10.53
N TYR A 64 -27.06 1.50 11.31
CA TYR A 64 -26.59 2.13 12.53
C TYR A 64 -25.86 3.45 12.22
N GLY A 65 -24.94 3.46 11.27
CA GLY A 65 -24.24 4.67 10.85
C GLY A 65 -25.22 5.77 10.43
N LEU A 66 -26.21 5.41 9.57
CA LEU A 66 -27.23 6.35 9.12
C LEU A 66 -28.01 6.97 10.30
N SER A 67 -28.34 6.20 11.34
CA SER A 67 -29.08 6.69 12.50
C SER A 67 -28.35 7.77 13.31
N ILE A 68 -27.02 7.83 13.20
CA ILE A 68 -26.16 8.82 13.87
C ILE A 68 -25.56 9.84 12.90
N GLY A 69 -26.02 9.87 11.65
CA GLY A 69 -25.57 10.84 10.64
C GLY A 69 -24.23 10.50 9.96
N VAL A 70 -23.82 9.24 10.01
CA VAL A 70 -22.61 8.73 9.34
C VAL A 70 -23.00 7.71 8.28
N VAL A 71 -22.45 7.85 7.09
CA VAL A 71 -22.66 6.89 5.99
C VAL A 71 -21.48 5.96 5.92
N GLU A 72 -21.72 4.69 6.18
CA GLU A 72 -20.71 3.62 6.11
C GLU A 72 -21.15 2.63 5.03
N ILE A 73 -20.44 2.59 3.90
CA ILE A 73 -20.74 1.73 2.75
C ILE A 73 -19.65 0.68 2.64
N GLN A 74 -20.01 -0.57 2.85
CA GLN A 74 -19.08 -1.68 2.68
C GLN A 74 -18.95 -2.06 1.21
N TYR A 75 -17.71 -2.39 0.81
CA TYR A 75 -17.41 -2.86 -0.52
C TYR A 75 -16.38 -4.00 -0.51
N ARG A 76 -16.34 -4.73 -1.59
CA ARG A 76 -15.27 -5.70 -1.89
C ARG A 76 -15.00 -5.74 -3.38
N THR A 77 -13.78 -6.10 -3.73
CA THR A 77 -13.37 -6.31 -5.12
C THR A 77 -12.95 -7.76 -5.35
N GLU A 78 -13.15 -8.24 -6.56
CA GLU A 78 -12.58 -9.49 -7.06
C GLU A 78 -11.68 -9.19 -8.26
N ASN A 79 -10.60 -9.96 -8.40
CA ASN A 79 -9.64 -9.85 -9.48
C ASN A 79 -8.97 -8.46 -9.62
N LEU A 80 -8.93 -7.70 -8.52
CA LEU A 80 -8.27 -6.41 -8.41
C LEU A 80 -7.92 -6.11 -6.96
N ARG A 81 -6.76 -5.54 -6.74
CA ARG A 81 -6.34 -5.03 -5.43
C ARG A 81 -6.48 -3.51 -5.42
N ILE A 82 -7.08 -2.99 -4.37
CA ILE A 82 -7.12 -1.56 -4.12
C ILE A 82 -5.75 -1.11 -3.63
N VAL A 83 -5.12 -0.20 -4.36
CA VAL A 83 -3.75 0.29 -4.06
C VAL A 83 -3.61 1.73 -4.54
N ALA A 84 -2.93 2.55 -3.74
CA ALA A 84 -2.65 3.94 -4.07
C ALA A 84 -1.47 4.05 -5.06
N VAL A 85 -1.66 3.53 -6.28
CA VAL A 85 -0.70 3.65 -7.38
C VAL A 85 -1.38 4.21 -8.61
N SER A 86 -0.63 4.96 -9.41
CA SER A 86 -1.11 5.56 -10.65
C SER A 86 -0.07 5.39 -11.77
N GLY A 87 -0.55 5.46 -12.99
CA GLY A 87 0.26 5.48 -14.19
C GLY A 87 0.17 4.22 -15.03
N GLU A 88 0.51 4.36 -16.30
CA GLU A 88 0.38 3.33 -17.33
C GLU A 88 1.10 2.01 -17.00
N ALA A 89 2.27 2.08 -16.36
CA ALA A 89 3.01 0.88 -15.99
C ALA A 89 2.24 0.00 -14.98
N ALA A 90 1.44 0.61 -14.12
CA ALA A 90 0.66 -0.10 -13.10
C ALA A 90 -0.57 -0.83 -13.70
N THR A 91 -1.00 -0.49 -14.91
CA THR A 91 -2.08 -1.23 -15.59
C THR A 91 -1.64 -2.60 -16.13
N LYS A 92 -0.32 -2.84 -16.16
CA LYS A 92 0.32 -4.01 -16.80
C LYS A 92 0.84 -5.04 -15.82
N VAL A 93 0.43 -4.96 -14.54
CA VAL A 93 0.90 -5.86 -13.48
C VAL A 93 -0.18 -6.82 -13.00
N THR A 94 0.24 -7.96 -12.49
CA THR A 94 -0.61 -8.90 -11.76
C THR A 94 -0.07 -9.08 -10.32
N PRO A 95 -0.92 -9.17 -9.30
CA PRO A 95 -2.38 -9.00 -9.34
C PRO A 95 -2.76 -7.59 -9.84
N ARG A 96 -3.83 -7.51 -10.64
CA ARG A 96 -4.33 -6.23 -11.16
C ARG A 96 -4.56 -5.23 -10.03
N VAL A 97 -4.22 -3.96 -10.28
CA VAL A 97 -4.36 -2.87 -9.30
C VAL A 97 -5.28 -1.78 -9.80
N GLY A 98 -5.87 -1.07 -8.87
CA GLY A 98 -6.73 0.07 -9.11
C GLY A 98 -7.19 0.69 -7.81
N HIS A 99 -8.18 1.55 -7.91
CA HIS A 99 -8.77 2.24 -6.76
C HIS A 99 -10.23 2.59 -7.05
N LEU A 100 -10.88 3.24 -6.10
CA LEU A 100 -12.26 3.68 -6.27
C LEU A 100 -12.30 5.19 -6.51
N HIS A 101 -13.21 5.62 -7.39
CA HIS A 101 -13.69 7.00 -7.43
C HIS A 101 -15.05 7.04 -6.77
N VAL A 102 -15.21 7.96 -5.83
CA VAL A 102 -16.45 8.12 -5.07
C VAL A 102 -17.04 9.49 -5.32
N THR A 103 -18.29 9.54 -5.76
CA THR A 103 -19.03 10.77 -6.05
C THR A 103 -20.30 10.79 -5.23
N VAL A 104 -20.61 11.91 -4.58
CA VAL A 104 -21.83 12.12 -3.79
C VAL A 104 -22.77 13.09 -4.54
N ASP A 105 -24.05 12.75 -4.63
CA ASP A 105 -25.13 13.60 -5.14
C ASP A 105 -24.87 14.26 -6.50
N ASP A 106 -24.19 13.55 -7.41
CA ASP A 106 -23.76 14.06 -8.73
C ASP A 106 -22.93 15.35 -8.68
N LEU A 107 -22.22 15.58 -7.59
CA LEU A 107 -21.27 16.69 -7.50
C LEU A 107 -20.25 16.62 -8.65
N PRO A 108 -19.77 17.75 -9.15
CA PRO A 108 -18.84 17.77 -10.30
C PRO A 108 -17.42 17.30 -9.95
N TRP A 109 -17.23 16.78 -8.76
CA TRP A 109 -15.94 16.27 -8.25
C TRP A 109 -16.14 14.90 -7.58
N TRP A 110 -15.07 14.16 -7.52
CA TRP A 110 -14.96 12.87 -6.86
C TRP A 110 -13.65 12.78 -6.09
N TRP A 111 -13.56 11.88 -5.16
CA TRP A 111 -12.28 11.58 -4.52
C TRP A 111 -11.84 10.15 -4.79
N VAL A 112 -10.53 9.92 -4.65
CA VAL A 112 -9.93 8.59 -4.73
C VAL A 112 -10.03 7.92 -3.37
N ASP A 113 -10.59 6.72 -3.31
CA ASP A 113 -10.39 5.80 -2.19
C ASP A 113 -9.46 4.67 -2.64
N ALA A 114 -8.28 4.65 -2.05
CA ALA A 114 -7.26 3.63 -2.26
C ALA A 114 -6.77 3.05 -0.92
N SER A 115 -7.61 3.16 0.13
CA SER A 115 -7.27 2.75 1.50
C SER A 115 -7.28 1.24 1.70
N ASP A 116 -8.00 0.50 0.84
CA ASP A 116 -8.26 -0.95 1.01
C ASP A 116 -8.91 -1.29 2.37
N SER A 117 -9.71 -0.35 2.89
CA SER A 117 -10.39 -0.48 4.19
C SER A 117 -11.68 -1.32 4.11
N ASN A 118 -12.12 -1.64 2.89
CA ASN A 118 -13.39 -2.31 2.59
C ASN A 118 -14.63 -1.52 3.05
N THR A 119 -14.46 -0.26 3.45
CA THR A 119 -15.56 0.61 3.89
C THR A 119 -15.28 2.05 3.48
N ILE A 120 -16.26 2.65 2.82
CA ILE A 120 -16.28 4.09 2.50
C ILE A 120 -17.04 4.78 3.63
N ASN A 121 -16.38 5.76 4.27
CA ASN A 121 -16.98 6.55 5.35
C ASN A 121 -17.22 7.99 4.88
N ILE A 122 -18.48 8.46 5.00
CA ILE A 122 -18.87 9.81 4.63
C ILE A 122 -19.59 10.44 5.82
N GLY A 123 -19.08 11.56 6.29
CA GLY A 123 -19.70 12.36 7.36
C GLY A 123 -20.12 13.73 6.85
N GLY A 124 -21.02 14.37 7.60
CA GLY A 124 -21.38 15.77 7.37
C GLY A 124 -22.36 16.01 6.22
N LEU A 125 -23.00 14.97 5.70
CA LEU A 125 -24.12 15.17 4.78
C LEU A 125 -25.34 15.72 5.52
N PRO A 126 -26.15 16.58 4.87
CA PRO A 126 -27.39 17.06 5.45
C PRO A 126 -28.42 15.95 5.60
N VAL A 127 -29.47 16.20 6.38
CA VAL A 127 -30.65 15.32 6.45
C VAL A 127 -31.33 15.30 5.10
N GLY A 128 -31.74 14.11 4.62
CA GLY A 128 -32.45 13.97 3.36
C GLY A 128 -31.99 12.78 2.55
N GLU A 129 -32.46 12.73 1.30
CA GLU A 129 -32.09 11.69 0.33
C GLU A 129 -30.72 12.01 -0.27
N HIS A 130 -29.90 10.97 -0.38
CA HIS A 130 -28.57 11.04 -0.95
C HIS A 130 -28.31 9.84 -1.85
N LYS A 131 -27.34 10.01 -2.76
CA LYS A 131 -26.78 8.90 -3.54
C LYS A 131 -25.28 8.97 -3.58
N VAL A 132 -24.65 7.82 -3.54
CA VAL A 132 -23.19 7.68 -3.69
C VAL A 132 -22.93 6.78 -4.90
N ARG A 133 -22.20 7.31 -5.87
CA ARG A 133 -21.68 6.54 -7.01
C ARG A 133 -20.25 6.14 -6.71
N ILE A 134 -19.94 4.86 -6.93
CA ILE A 134 -18.63 4.25 -6.72
C ILE A 134 -18.22 3.59 -8.02
N ASP A 135 -17.15 4.08 -8.60
CA ASP A 135 -16.55 3.55 -9.83
C ASP A 135 -15.27 2.80 -9.49
N LEU A 136 -15.13 1.56 -9.94
CA LEU A 136 -13.86 0.85 -9.89
C LEU A 136 -13.03 1.27 -11.10
N VAL A 137 -11.85 1.80 -10.85
CA VAL A 137 -10.97 2.33 -11.89
C VAL A 137 -9.59 1.68 -11.86
N ASP A 138 -8.93 1.70 -13.01
CA ASP A 138 -7.54 1.28 -13.14
C ASP A 138 -6.56 2.38 -12.66
N ALA A 139 -5.29 2.10 -12.73
CA ALA A 139 -4.23 3.02 -12.33
C ALA A 139 -4.09 4.27 -13.23
N THR A 140 -4.84 4.35 -14.33
CA THR A 140 -4.93 5.52 -15.21
C THR A 140 -6.29 6.21 -15.14
N HIS A 141 -7.10 5.87 -14.12
CA HIS A 141 -8.43 6.41 -13.84
C HIS A 141 -9.51 6.04 -14.87
N HIS A 142 -9.29 5.00 -15.68
CA HIS A 142 -10.33 4.48 -16.58
C HIS A 142 -11.23 3.53 -15.79
N ILE A 143 -12.54 3.77 -15.90
CA ILE A 143 -13.55 2.91 -15.26
C ILE A 143 -13.57 1.55 -15.94
N PHE A 144 -13.50 0.48 -15.17
CA PHE A 144 -13.70 -0.86 -15.70
C PHE A 144 -15.13 -1.06 -16.17
N PRO A 145 -15.36 -1.61 -17.36
CA PRO A 145 -16.71 -1.79 -17.91
C PRO A 145 -17.66 -2.49 -16.94
N GLY A 146 -18.81 -1.86 -16.66
CA GLY A 146 -19.84 -2.41 -15.77
C GLY A 146 -19.50 -2.36 -14.27
N GLN A 147 -18.41 -1.72 -13.88
CA GLN A 147 -17.96 -1.65 -12.48
C GLN A 147 -18.26 -0.29 -11.83
N THR A 148 -19.37 0.30 -12.20
CA THR A 148 -20.02 1.43 -11.50
C THR A 148 -21.17 0.89 -10.64
N LYS A 149 -21.21 1.30 -9.37
CA LYS A 149 -22.30 1.02 -8.44
C LYS A 149 -22.84 2.32 -7.88
N THR A 150 -24.15 2.39 -7.71
CA THR A 150 -24.80 3.54 -7.07
C THR A 150 -25.67 3.01 -5.94
N VAL A 151 -25.52 3.58 -4.77
CA VAL A 151 -26.37 3.33 -3.62
C VAL A 151 -27.14 4.60 -3.28
N THR A 152 -28.41 4.47 -2.96
CA THR A 152 -29.28 5.57 -2.50
C THR A 152 -29.75 5.28 -1.10
N PHE A 153 -29.84 6.31 -0.28
CA PHE A 153 -30.25 6.21 1.12
C PHE A 153 -30.84 7.53 1.60
N THR A 154 -31.48 7.49 2.76
CA THR A 154 -31.99 8.69 3.43
C THR A 154 -31.28 8.85 4.77
N LEU A 155 -30.68 10.01 5.01
CA LEU A 155 -30.20 10.38 6.34
C LEU A 155 -31.34 10.93 7.16
N PRO A 156 -31.72 10.27 8.28
CA PRO A 156 -32.77 10.77 9.17
C PRO A 156 -32.27 11.97 9.98
N VAL A 157 -33.19 12.67 10.61
CA VAL A 157 -32.83 13.63 11.68
C VAL A 157 -32.14 12.83 12.78
N ALA A 158 -30.89 13.17 13.10
CA ALA A 158 -30.14 12.49 14.15
C ALA A 158 -30.91 12.54 15.47
N LEU A 159 -31.13 11.38 16.08
CA LEU A 159 -31.71 11.32 17.42
C LEU A 159 -30.71 11.98 18.38
N ARG A 160 -31.07 13.12 18.96
CA ARG A 160 -30.28 13.71 20.05
C ARG A 160 -30.46 12.78 21.26
N HIS A 161 -29.38 12.17 21.70
CA HIS A 161 -29.35 11.56 23.02
C HIS A 161 -29.29 12.70 24.02
N GLU A 162 -30.42 12.93 24.76
CA GLU A 162 -30.46 13.77 25.94
C GLU A 162 -29.74 13.05 27.09
#